data_9cb13d6c580fb0f45243665ef24b0fe6
#
_entry.id   9cb13d6c580fb0f45243665ef24b0fe6
#
_cell.length_a   1.000
_cell.length_b   1.000
_cell.length_c   1.000
_cell.angle_alpha   90.00
_cell.angle_beta   90.00
_cell.angle_gamma   90.00
#
_symmetry.space_group_name_H-M   'P 1'
#
loop_
_entity.id
_entity.type
_entity.pdbx_description
1 polymer ?
#
loop_
_entity_poly.entity_id
_entity_poly.type
_entity_poly.pdbx_seq_one_letter_code
_entity_poly.pdbx_strand_id
1 'polypeptide(L)'
;SERPNFRCSVSLPEYFYIPFDLYYDFGARLGKQIHSNGRMEALNEALYKLPTAEQVYSPEKYFSEEPYINVEIENLELENFTVIDEGQIDSLDLVYLLQTKIGQKDAVNAAIGLGGGSWVDYVNESNDLFMTVKISGDDVNELNEISDAFQNWADFQTRFTKSLSNSSWKGILYEGDTNFWIYNDGNYLRLALSNDIEFMLSFLSDCSNEQCNTSF
;
A
#
# COMPACT_ATOMS: atom_id res chain seq x y z
N SER A 1 -21.09 12.87 41.77
CA SER A 1 -19.74 13.08 41.22
C SER A 1 -19.87 13.31 39.74
N GLU A 2 -19.74 14.57 39.33
CA GLU A 2 -19.71 14.95 37.91
C GLU A 2 -18.45 14.34 37.26
N ARG A 3 -18.63 13.57 36.21
CA ARG A 3 -17.49 13.09 35.38
C ARG A 3 -16.92 14.30 34.64
N PRO A 4 -15.62 14.57 34.70
CA PRO A 4 -15.04 15.68 33.97
C PRO A 4 -15.27 15.44 32.47
N ASN A 5 -15.90 16.42 31.82
CA ASN A 5 -16.16 16.42 30.39
C ASN A 5 -14.85 16.79 29.69
N PHE A 6 -13.99 15.81 29.42
CA PHE A 6 -12.81 15.99 28.59
C PHE A 6 -13.26 16.14 27.12
N ARG A 7 -13.53 17.38 26.71
CA ARG A 7 -13.59 17.71 25.30
C ARG A 7 -12.15 17.88 24.82
N CYS A 8 -11.65 16.89 24.13
CA CYS A 8 -10.44 17.07 23.34
C CYS A 8 -10.75 18.11 22.25
N SER A 9 -10.14 19.29 22.34
CA SER A 9 -10.36 20.39 21.39
C SER A 9 -9.49 20.25 20.14
N VAL A 10 -8.69 19.20 20.04
CA VAL A 10 -7.79 18.93 18.90
C VAL A 10 -8.45 17.87 18.03
N SER A 11 -8.78 18.24 16.81
CA SER A 11 -9.14 17.27 15.77
C SER A 11 -7.89 16.53 15.35
N LEU A 12 -7.85 15.24 15.60
CA LEU A 12 -6.78 14.38 15.07
C LEU A 12 -6.91 14.27 13.56
N PRO A 13 -5.80 14.20 12.81
CA PRO A 13 -5.85 13.86 11.39
C PRO A 13 -6.62 12.56 11.14
N GLU A 14 -7.30 12.47 10.01
CA GLU A 14 -8.22 11.37 9.68
C GLU A 14 -7.52 10.00 9.73
N TYR A 15 -6.27 9.92 9.32
CA TYR A 15 -5.49 8.68 9.33
C TYR A 15 -5.33 8.03 10.72
N PHE A 16 -5.49 8.77 11.81
CA PHE A 16 -5.46 8.20 13.16
C PHE A 16 -6.70 7.34 13.47
N TYR A 17 -7.81 7.54 12.74
CA TYR A 17 -9.05 6.79 12.98
C TYR A 17 -9.10 5.46 12.20
N ILE A 18 -8.31 5.31 11.13
CA ILE A 18 -8.33 4.13 10.26
C ILE A 18 -8.09 2.82 11.03
N PRO A 19 -7.09 2.70 11.93
CA PRO A 19 -6.91 1.47 12.71
C PRO A 19 -8.11 1.18 13.62
N PHE A 20 -8.79 2.22 14.11
CA PHE A 20 -9.97 2.00 14.94
C PHE A 20 -11.12 1.41 14.14
N ASP A 21 -11.34 1.87 12.91
CA ASP A 21 -12.35 1.30 12.01
C ASP A 21 -12.02 -0.16 11.70
N LEU A 22 -10.75 -0.49 11.42
CA LEU A 22 -10.32 -1.88 11.21
C LEU A 22 -10.64 -2.75 12.43
N TYR A 23 -10.22 -2.33 13.62
CA TYR A 23 -10.37 -3.16 14.82
C TYR A 23 -11.82 -3.22 15.32
N TYR A 24 -12.54 -2.11 15.34
CA TYR A 24 -13.86 -2.04 15.97
C TYR A 24 -15.01 -2.37 15.03
N ASP A 25 -14.95 -1.96 13.76
CA ASP A 25 -16.01 -2.22 12.80
C ASP A 25 -15.77 -3.53 12.02
N PHE A 26 -14.65 -3.65 11.33
CA PHE A 26 -14.34 -4.82 10.52
C PHE A 26 -13.97 -6.02 11.39
N GLY A 27 -13.13 -5.85 12.42
CA GLY A 27 -12.77 -6.89 13.35
C GLY A 27 -13.97 -7.46 14.12
N ALA A 28 -14.91 -6.58 14.56
CA ALA A 28 -16.14 -7.04 15.18
C ALA A 28 -17.04 -7.83 14.22
N ARG A 29 -17.02 -7.49 12.94
CA ARG A 29 -17.76 -8.20 11.88
C ARG A 29 -17.18 -9.59 11.66
N LEU A 30 -15.86 -9.70 11.52
CA LEU A 30 -15.15 -10.99 11.44
C LEU A 30 -15.41 -11.84 12.68
N GLY A 31 -15.27 -11.28 13.89
CA GLY A 31 -15.51 -12.01 15.13
C GLY A 31 -16.94 -12.57 15.23
N LYS A 32 -17.95 -11.82 14.77
CA LYS A 32 -19.33 -12.33 14.71
C LYS A 32 -19.48 -13.49 13.72
N GLN A 33 -18.82 -13.46 12.58
CA GLN A 33 -18.87 -14.54 11.59
C GLN A 33 -18.16 -15.79 12.10
N ILE A 34 -16.96 -15.65 12.71
CA ILE A 34 -16.25 -16.76 13.34
C ILE A 34 -17.12 -17.40 14.42
N HIS A 35 -17.71 -16.58 15.30
CA HIS A 35 -18.62 -17.10 16.33
C HIS A 35 -19.85 -17.80 15.73
N SER A 36 -20.40 -17.30 14.64
CA SER A 36 -21.55 -17.92 13.98
C SER A 36 -21.22 -19.30 13.41
N ASN A 37 -19.98 -19.50 12.95
CA ASN A 37 -19.53 -20.76 12.34
C ASN A 37 -19.13 -21.84 13.35
N GLY A 38 -18.52 -21.49 14.49
CA GLY A 38 -18.00 -22.48 15.44
C GLY A 38 -18.08 -22.04 16.90
N ARG A 39 -18.88 -20.99 17.20
CA ARG A 39 -19.08 -20.46 18.56
C ARG A 39 -17.77 -20.07 19.24
N MET A 40 -17.66 -20.34 20.55
CA MET A 40 -16.48 -19.96 21.35
C MET A 40 -15.23 -20.77 20.98
N GLU A 41 -15.39 -21.98 20.48
CA GLU A 41 -14.27 -22.82 20.04
C GLU A 41 -13.55 -22.19 18.85
N ALA A 42 -14.30 -21.77 17.82
CA ALA A 42 -13.73 -21.09 16.66
C ALA A 42 -13.10 -19.74 17.02
N LEU A 43 -13.68 -18.98 17.96
CA LEU A 43 -13.06 -17.75 18.45
C LEU A 43 -11.74 -18.02 19.18
N ASN A 44 -11.68 -19.07 19.99
CA ASN A 44 -10.44 -19.46 20.67
C ASN A 44 -9.37 -19.89 19.67
N GLU A 45 -9.72 -20.63 18.62
CA GLU A 45 -8.79 -21.00 17.55
C GLU A 45 -8.26 -19.77 16.81
N ALA A 46 -9.12 -18.77 16.55
CA ALA A 46 -8.73 -17.52 15.88
C ALA A 46 -7.70 -16.71 16.69
N LEU A 47 -7.60 -16.88 18.01
CA LEU A 47 -6.54 -16.25 18.81
C LEU A 47 -5.14 -16.82 18.54
N TYR A 48 -5.07 -18.04 18.03
CA TYR A 48 -3.81 -18.68 17.64
C TYR A 48 -3.51 -18.59 16.16
N LYS A 49 -4.53 -18.30 15.34
CA LYS A 49 -4.42 -18.07 13.91
C LYS A 49 -4.91 -16.65 13.60
N LEU A 50 -4.06 -15.66 13.90
CA LEU A 50 -4.41 -14.27 13.70
C LEU A 50 -4.69 -13.97 12.22
N PRO A 51 -5.80 -13.30 11.90
CA PRO A 51 -6.11 -12.89 10.53
C PRO A 51 -5.13 -11.82 10.05
N THR A 52 -4.88 -11.77 8.75
CA THR A 52 -4.25 -10.62 8.09
C THR A 52 -5.22 -9.43 8.06
N ALA A 53 -4.72 -8.21 7.80
CA ALA A 53 -5.59 -7.04 7.65
C ALA A 53 -6.61 -7.25 6.53
N GLU A 54 -6.22 -7.85 5.43
CA GLU A 54 -7.07 -8.23 4.32
C GLU A 54 -8.22 -9.16 4.74
N GLN A 55 -7.91 -10.24 5.47
CA GLN A 55 -8.90 -11.17 6.00
C GLN A 55 -9.86 -10.51 7.00
N VAL A 56 -9.44 -9.45 7.67
CA VAL A 56 -10.33 -8.64 8.52
C VAL A 56 -11.28 -7.80 7.66
N TYR A 57 -10.81 -7.20 6.57
CA TYR A 57 -11.66 -6.46 5.63
C TYR A 57 -12.61 -7.39 4.87
N SER A 58 -12.14 -8.58 4.46
CA SER A 58 -12.89 -9.61 3.74
C SER A 58 -12.89 -10.94 4.51
N PRO A 59 -13.85 -11.16 5.42
CA PRO A 59 -13.92 -12.40 6.21
C PRO A 59 -13.96 -13.69 5.38
N GLU A 60 -14.38 -13.62 4.12
CA GLU A 60 -14.42 -14.77 3.21
C GLU A 60 -13.01 -15.32 2.97
N LYS A 61 -12.01 -14.43 2.86
CA LYS A 61 -10.61 -14.80 2.72
C LYS A 61 -10.04 -15.47 3.99
N TYR A 62 -10.52 -15.10 5.18
CA TYR A 62 -10.19 -15.80 6.41
C TYR A 62 -10.68 -17.25 6.41
N PHE A 63 -11.92 -17.48 5.97
CA PHE A 63 -12.51 -18.81 5.93
C PHE A 63 -11.98 -19.68 4.79
N SER A 64 -11.55 -19.09 3.68
CA SER A 64 -10.85 -19.80 2.61
C SER A 64 -9.38 -20.07 2.91
N GLU A 65 -8.87 -19.54 4.02
CA GLU A 65 -7.45 -19.63 4.40
C GLU A 65 -6.50 -19.07 3.34
N GLU A 66 -6.92 -17.99 2.68
CA GLU A 66 -6.13 -17.35 1.63
C GLU A 66 -4.77 -16.90 2.16
N PRO A 67 -3.67 -17.36 1.53
CA PRO A 67 -2.33 -17.07 2.02
C PRO A 67 -1.88 -15.68 1.56
N TYR A 68 -1.09 -14.99 2.37
CA TYR A 68 -0.32 -13.84 1.95
C TYR A 68 0.78 -14.26 0.96
N ILE A 69 0.92 -13.52 -0.14
CA ILE A 69 1.98 -13.73 -1.13
C ILE A 69 3.23 -12.99 -0.67
N ASN A 70 4.31 -13.73 -0.39
CA ASN A 70 5.58 -13.08 -0.08
C ASN A 70 6.16 -12.44 -1.34
N VAL A 71 6.19 -11.11 -1.36
CA VAL A 71 6.80 -10.32 -2.43
C VAL A 71 8.14 -9.80 -1.93
N GLU A 72 9.21 -10.09 -2.65
CA GLU A 72 10.54 -9.61 -2.32
C GLU A 72 10.97 -8.53 -3.31
N ILE A 73 11.60 -7.49 -2.79
CA ILE A 73 12.35 -6.48 -3.55
C ILE A 73 13.81 -6.72 -3.24
N GLU A 74 14.63 -6.87 -4.28
CA GLU A 74 16.07 -6.84 -4.11
C GLU A 74 16.52 -5.38 -3.89
N ASN A 75 17.40 -5.17 -2.92
CA ASN A 75 17.97 -3.85 -2.66
C ASN A 75 18.74 -3.38 -3.89
N LEU A 76 18.34 -2.22 -4.40
CA LEU A 76 19.01 -1.61 -5.54
C LEU A 76 20.38 -1.06 -5.14
N GLU A 77 21.40 -1.37 -5.92
CA GLU A 77 22.72 -0.72 -5.80
C GLU A 77 22.67 0.65 -6.46
N LEU A 78 22.19 1.65 -5.72
CA LEU A 78 22.09 3.04 -6.19
C LEU A 78 23.32 3.84 -5.78
N GLU A 79 23.95 4.53 -6.75
CA GLU A 79 25.09 5.39 -6.46
C GLU A 79 24.67 6.51 -5.51
N ASN A 80 25.44 6.69 -4.41
CA ASN A 80 25.23 7.69 -3.37
C ASN A 80 23.95 7.52 -2.50
N PHE A 81 23.20 6.45 -2.63
CA PHE A 81 22.08 6.16 -1.76
C PHE A 81 22.38 5.00 -0.82
N THR A 82 21.83 5.05 0.37
CA THR A 82 21.88 3.98 1.38
C THR A 82 20.47 3.60 1.80
N VAL A 83 20.23 2.30 2.00
CA VAL A 83 18.98 1.81 2.56
C VAL A 83 18.86 2.28 4.00
N ILE A 84 17.72 2.86 4.35
CA ILE A 84 17.42 3.33 5.72
C ILE A 84 16.31 2.54 6.38
N ASP A 85 15.40 1.97 5.58
CA ASP A 85 14.31 1.13 6.09
C ASP A 85 13.76 0.23 4.98
N GLU A 86 13.14 -0.88 5.35
CA GLU A 86 12.47 -1.81 4.44
C GLU A 86 11.36 -2.56 5.17
N GLY A 87 10.34 -3.01 4.43
CA GLY A 87 9.23 -3.71 5.05
C GLY A 87 8.26 -4.36 4.06
N GLN A 88 7.25 -4.97 4.66
CA GLN A 88 6.12 -5.56 3.93
C GLN A 88 4.96 -4.56 3.89
N ILE A 89 4.13 -4.67 2.87
CA ILE A 89 2.89 -3.89 2.72
C ILE A 89 1.71 -4.81 3.01
N ASP A 90 0.82 -4.38 3.86
CA ASP A 90 -0.45 -5.05 4.08
C ASP A 90 -1.65 -4.20 3.59
N SER A 91 -2.85 -4.78 3.64
CA SER A 91 -4.06 -4.10 3.18
C SER A 91 -4.40 -2.86 4.01
N LEU A 92 -3.95 -2.80 5.26
CA LEU A 92 -4.14 -1.62 6.10
C LEU A 92 -3.33 -0.43 5.58
N ASP A 93 -2.09 -0.67 5.12
CA ASP A 93 -1.23 0.37 4.53
C ASP A 93 -1.86 0.96 3.28
N LEU A 94 -2.44 0.11 2.40
CA LEU A 94 -3.17 0.59 1.23
C LEU A 94 -4.37 1.44 1.62
N VAL A 95 -5.17 1.01 2.59
CA VAL A 95 -6.31 1.80 3.06
C VAL A 95 -5.85 3.11 3.66
N TYR A 96 -4.78 3.14 4.46
CA TYR A 96 -4.20 4.36 5.03
C TYR A 96 -3.88 5.41 3.97
N LEU A 97 -3.23 4.97 2.89
CA LEU A 97 -2.82 5.87 1.83
C LEU A 97 -4.01 6.29 0.96
N LEU A 98 -4.73 5.31 0.41
CA LEU A 98 -5.70 5.52 -0.67
C LEU A 98 -6.94 6.27 -0.18
N GLN A 99 -7.47 5.95 1.02
CA GLN A 99 -8.70 6.59 1.49
C GLN A 99 -8.59 8.10 1.65
N THR A 100 -7.38 8.65 1.78
CA THR A 100 -7.15 10.09 1.89
C THR A 100 -7.67 10.88 0.69
N LYS A 101 -7.87 10.22 -0.46
CA LYS A 101 -8.31 10.84 -1.72
C LYS A 101 -9.50 10.15 -2.38
N ILE A 102 -9.50 8.81 -2.43
CA ILE A 102 -10.56 8.07 -3.13
C ILE A 102 -11.69 7.62 -2.20
N GLY A 103 -11.55 7.87 -0.89
CA GLY A 103 -12.54 7.50 0.13
C GLY A 103 -12.40 6.06 0.62
N GLN A 104 -12.94 5.79 1.82
CA GLN A 104 -12.77 4.52 2.52
C GLN A 104 -13.26 3.31 1.71
N LYS A 105 -14.44 3.42 1.09
CA LYS A 105 -15.04 2.29 0.37
C LYS A 105 -14.15 1.81 -0.78
N ASP A 106 -13.66 2.73 -1.60
CA ASP A 106 -12.86 2.38 -2.78
C ASP A 106 -11.45 1.96 -2.37
N ALA A 107 -10.90 2.56 -1.31
CA ALA A 107 -9.63 2.14 -0.72
C ALA A 107 -9.69 0.71 -0.16
N VAL A 108 -10.75 0.36 0.59
CA VAL A 108 -10.95 -1.00 1.12
C VAL A 108 -11.16 -2.00 -0.02
N ASN A 109 -11.95 -1.66 -1.05
CA ASN A 109 -12.15 -2.55 -2.19
C ASN A 109 -10.81 -2.87 -2.89
N ALA A 110 -9.96 -1.87 -3.13
CA ALA A 110 -8.63 -2.12 -3.71
C ALA A 110 -7.72 -2.94 -2.76
N ALA A 111 -7.80 -2.67 -1.45
CA ALA A 111 -6.96 -3.33 -0.46
C ALA A 111 -7.33 -4.81 -0.22
N ILE A 112 -8.56 -5.22 -0.50
CA ILE A 112 -9.01 -6.62 -0.41
C ILE A 112 -8.33 -7.50 -1.46
N GLY A 113 -7.93 -6.96 -2.60
CA GLY A 113 -7.24 -7.69 -3.67
C GLY A 113 -5.71 -7.75 -3.51
N LEU A 114 -5.17 -7.32 -2.38
CA LEU A 114 -3.72 -7.34 -2.15
C LEU A 114 -3.23 -8.75 -1.86
N GLY A 115 -2.51 -9.38 -2.79
CA GLY A 115 -1.82 -10.63 -2.53
C GLY A 115 -0.62 -10.45 -1.60
N GLY A 116 0.10 -9.36 -1.74
CA GLY A 116 1.23 -8.99 -0.90
C GLY A 116 2.04 -7.85 -1.49
N GLY A 117 2.98 -7.33 -0.72
CA GLY A 117 3.85 -6.28 -1.19
C GLY A 117 5.03 -6.02 -0.28
N SER A 118 6.01 -5.31 -0.79
CA SER A 118 7.18 -4.86 -0.03
C SER A 118 7.65 -3.49 -0.51
N TRP A 119 8.44 -2.84 0.33
CA TRP A 119 9.00 -1.52 0.05
C TRP A 119 10.41 -1.41 0.62
N VAL A 120 11.21 -0.52 0.02
CA VAL A 120 12.55 -0.17 0.47
C VAL A 120 12.73 1.33 0.36
N ASP A 121 13.20 1.94 1.44
CA ASP A 121 13.52 3.36 1.55
C ASP A 121 15.03 3.60 1.47
N TYR A 122 15.39 4.61 0.71
CA TYR A 122 16.77 5.04 0.52
C TYR A 122 16.93 6.52 0.82
N VAL A 123 18.11 6.90 1.27
CA VAL A 123 18.51 8.30 1.47
C VAL A 123 19.92 8.53 0.94
N ASN A 124 20.17 9.70 0.35
CA ASN A 124 21.50 10.14 -0.06
C ASN A 124 22.13 11.13 0.95
N GLU A 125 23.35 11.54 0.72
CA GLU A 125 24.07 12.50 1.58
C GLU A 125 23.41 13.90 1.62
N SER A 126 22.63 14.26 0.61
CA SER A 126 21.86 15.51 0.55
C SER A 126 20.52 15.43 1.29
N ASN A 127 20.18 14.29 1.88
CA ASN A 127 18.89 13.92 2.45
C ASN A 127 17.75 13.85 1.42
N ASP A 128 18.06 13.59 0.15
CA ASP A 128 17.03 13.24 -0.81
C ASP A 128 16.56 11.82 -0.53
N LEU A 129 15.24 11.65 -0.59
CA LEU A 129 14.57 10.39 -0.33
C LEU A 129 14.18 9.71 -1.64
N PHE A 130 14.35 8.40 -1.66
CA PHE A 130 13.87 7.54 -2.71
C PHE A 130 13.25 6.30 -2.11
N MET A 131 12.05 5.94 -2.54
CA MET A 131 11.35 4.73 -2.11
C MET A 131 10.98 3.90 -3.33
N THR A 132 11.13 2.60 -3.22
CA THR A 132 10.61 1.62 -4.17
C THR A 132 9.57 0.74 -3.50
N VAL A 133 8.52 0.41 -4.25
CA VAL A 133 7.41 -0.44 -3.79
C VAL A 133 7.06 -1.43 -4.88
N LYS A 134 6.86 -2.70 -4.47
CA LYS A 134 6.43 -3.79 -5.35
C LYS A 134 5.22 -4.47 -4.73
N ILE A 135 4.14 -4.58 -5.50
CA ILE A 135 2.87 -5.13 -5.04
C ILE A 135 2.44 -6.25 -5.99
N SER A 136 1.94 -7.34 -5.42
CA SER A 136 1.18 -8.38 -6.12
C SER A 136 -0.29 -8.29 -5.76
N GLY A 137 -1.18 -8.46 -6.72
CA GLY A 137 -2.58 -8.79 -6.44
C GLY A 137 -2.74 -10.29 -6.26
N ASP A 138 -3.88 -10.73 -5.71
CA ASP A 138 -4.21 -12.16 -5.65
C ASP A 138 -4.39 -12.74 -7.06
N ASP A 139 -4.88 -11.92 -7.96
CA ASP A 139 -4.87 -12.18 -9.39
C ASP A 139 -4.61 -10.91 -10.22
N VAL A 140 -4.59 -11.06 -11.56
CA VAL A 140 -4.32 -9.95 -12.50
C VAL A 140 -5.43 -8.89 -12.46
N ASN A 141 -6.69 -9.26 -12.20
CA ASN A 141 -7.78 -8.29 -12.15
C ASN A 141 -7.67 -7.44 -10.89
N GLU A 142 -7.41 -8.07 -9.76
CA GLU A 142 -7.21 -7.39 -8.49
C GLU A 142 -5.95 -6.51 -8.52
N LEU A 143 -4.87 -6.97 -9.15
CA LEU A 143 -3.69 -6.13 -9.40
C LEU A 143 -4.04 -4.88 -10.24
N ASN A 144 -4.91 -5.03 -11.25
CA ASN A 144 -5.37 -3.88 -12.04
C ASN A 144 -6.24 -2.94 -11.20
N GLU A 145 -7.12 -3.46 -10.34
CA GLU A 145 -7.93 -2.63 -9.44
C GLU A 145 -7.08 -1.84 -8.46
N ILE A 146 -6.03 -2.45 -7.89
CA ILE A 146 -5.04 -1.75 -7.06
C ILE A 146 -4.32 -0.66 -7.87
N SER A 147 -3.88 -0.98 -9.09
CA SER A 147 -3.22 -0.02 -9.98
C SER A 147 -4.12 1.18 -10.30
N ASP A 148 -5.38 0.94 -10.62
CA ASP A 148 -6.37 1.98 -10.91
C ASP A 148 -6.65 2.84 -9.66
N ALA A 149 -6.70 2.23 -8.48
CA ALA A 149 -6.86 2.94 -7.22
C ALA A 149 -5.69 3.89 -6.93
N PHE A 150 -4.44 3.46 -7.16
CA PHE A 150 -3.26 4.32 -7.04
C PHE A 150 -3.26 5.45 -8.07
N GLN A 151 -3.64 5.17 -9.32
CA GLN A 151 -3.75 6.21 -10.35
C GLN A 151 -4.83 7.24 -9.99
N ASN A 152 -6.01 6.80 -9.55
CA ASN A 152 -7.07 7.67 -9.08
C ASN A 152 -6.62 8.50 -7.88
N TRP A 153 -5.94 7.88 -6.90
CA TRP A 153 -5.37 8.60 -5.76
C TRP A 153 -4.41 9.70 -6.21
N ALA A 154 -3.52 9.41 -7.16
CA ALA A 154 -2.56 10.39 -7.69
C ALA A 154 -3.25 11.47 -8.52
N ASP A 155 -4.24 11.13 -9.35
CA ASP A 155 -5.01 12.09 -10.17
C ASP A 155 -5.80 13.09 -9.29
N PHE A 156 -6.19 12.71 -8.07
CA PHE A 156 -6.80 13.62 -7.09
C PHE A 156 -5.81 14.52 -6.34
N GLN A 157 -4.50 14.33 -6.53
CA GLN A 157 -3.50 15.24 -5.97
C GLN A 157 -3.39 16.49 -6.85
N THR A 158 -3.94 17.60 -6.41
CA THR A 158 -3.97 18.86 -7.18
C THR A 158 -2.59 19.45 -7.48
N ARG A 159 -1.53 18.90 -6.89
CA ARG A 159 -0.14 19.36 -7.03
C ARG A 159 0.68 18.53 -8.02
N PHE A 160 0.11 17.48 -8.58
CA PHE A 160 0.81 16.64 -9.53
C PHE A 160 0.57 17.07 -10.96
N THR A 161 1.63 17.02 -11.77
CA THR A 161 1.58 17.08 -13.24
C THR A 161 1.82 15.68 -13.77
N LYS A 162 0.85 15.14 -14.51
CA LYS A 162 0.89 13.76 -15.02
C LYS A 162 1.63 13.71 -16.36
N SER A 163 2.62 12.83 -16.44
CA SER A 163 3.36 12.52 -17.67
C SER A 163 3.20 11.03 -18.00
N LEU A 164 2.81 10.73 -19.24
CA LEU A 164 2.69 9.37 -19.72
C LEU A 164 4.04 8.80 -20.17
N SER A 165 4.13 7.47 -20.27
CA SER A 165 5.31 6.77 -20.79
C SER A 165 5.80 7.35 -22.13
N ASN A 166 7.11 7.33 -22.31
CA ASN A 166 7.77 7.76 -23.53
C ASN A 166 8.72 6.66 -24.07
N SER A 167 9.64 7.01 -24.99
CA SER A 167 10.60 6.05 -25.52
C SER A 167 11.67 5.59 -24.52
N SER A 168 11.83 6.32 -23.41
CA SER A 168 12.90 6.09 -22.44
C SER A 168 12.41 5.33 -21.18
N TRP A 169 11.10 5.34 -20.89
CA TRP A 169 10.53 4.66 -19.72
C TRP A 169 9.06 4.30 -19.92
N LYS A 170 8.55 3.34 -19.15
CA LYS A 170 7.16 2.87 -19.15
C LYS A 170 6.43 3.36 -17.90
N GLY A 171 5.10 3.31 -17.93
CA GLY A 171 4.25 3.68 -16.79
C GLY A 171 3.80 5.14 -16.84
N ILE A 172 3.43 5.68 -15.70
CA ILE A 172 2.93 7.03 -15.51
C ILE A 172 3.78 7.70 -14.44
N LEU A 173 4.31 8.87 -14.73
CA LEU A 173 5.02 9.72 -13.79
C LEU A 173 4.12 10.89 -13.40
N TYR A 174 4.01 11.14 -12.10
CA TYR A 174 3.37 12.30 -11.50
C TYR A 174 4.43 13.17 -10.87
N GLU A 175 4.62 14.35 -11.41
CA GLU A 175 5.63 15.33 -10.98
C GLU A 175 5.03 16.31 -9.97
N GLY A 176 5.71 16.55 -8.86
CA GLY A 176 5.28 17.45 -7.79
C GLY A 176 6.37 17.67 -6.74
N ASP A 177 5.99 18.10 -5.54
CA ASP A 177 6.93 18.23 -4.40
C ASP A 177 7.57 16.87 -4.05
N THR A 178 6.83 15.79 -4.28
CA THR A 178 7.31 14.42 -4.31
C THR A 178 6.88 13.84 -5.65
N ASN A 179 7.82 13.31 -6.40
CA ASN A 179 7.55 12.66 -7.68
C ASN A 179 7.10 11.23 -7.42
N PHE A 180 6.07 10.79 -8.13
CA PHE A 180 5.47 9.47 -7.97
C PHE A 180 5.36 8.79 -9.33
N TRP A 181 5.99 7.64 -9.46
CA TRP A 181 5.90 6.82 -10.67
C TRP A 181 5.14 5.52 -10.38
N ILE A 182 4.33 5.10 -11.35
CA ILE A 182 3.52 3.88 -11.28
C ILE A 182 3.62 3.09 -12.59
N TYR A 183 3.87 1.80 -12.48
CA TYR A 183 3.92 0.88 -13.61
C TYR A 183 3.37 -0.50 -13.23
N ASN A 184 2.33 -0.94 -13.94
CA ASN A 184 1.78 -2.29 -13.86
C ASN A 184 2.29 -3.10 -15.06
N ASP A 185 3.07 -4.16 -14.82
CA ASP A 185 3.60 -5.04 -15.87
C ASP A 185 2.74 -6.29 -16.09
N GLY A 186 1.62 -6.42 -15.37
CA GLY A 186 0.70 -7.56 -15.41
C GLY A 186 1.02 -8.66 -14.39
N ASN A 187 2.22 -8.66 -13.79
CA ASN A 187 2.59 -9.57 -12.70
C ASN A 187 2.72 -8.80 -11.38
N TYR A 188 3.27 -7.59 -11.45
CA TYR A 188 3.49 -6.71 -10.31
C TYR A 188 3.13 -5.27 -10.63
N LEU A 189 2.64 -4.59 -9.63
CA LEU A 189 2.55 -3.14 -9.61
C LEU A 189 3.81 -2.60 -8.96
N ARG A 190 4.53 -1.75 -9.68
CA ARG A 190 5.74 -1.08 -9.23
C ARG A 190 5.49 0.38 -9.03
N LEU A 191 5.92 0.89 -7.89
CA LEU A 191 5.85 2.31 -7.56
C LEU A 191 7.24 2.79 -7.19
N ALA A 192 7.54 4.04 -7.55
CA ALA A 192 8.73 4.73 -7.06
C ALA A 192 8.35 6.14 -6.62
N LEU A 193 8.95 6.60 -5.54
CA LEU A 193 8.77 7.96 -5.02
C LEU A 193 10.13 8.62 -4.83
N SER A 194 10.25 9.90 -5.19
CA SER A 194 11.46 10.69 -4.94
C SER A 194 11.12 12.16 -4.80
N ASN A 195 11.84 12.87 -3.95
CA ASN A 195 11.82 14.33 -3.91
C ASN A 195 12.77 14.96 -4.94
N ASP A 196 13.60 14.16 -5.62
CA ASP A 196 14.49 14.57 -6.70
C ASP A 196 13.98 14.06 -8.05
N ILE A 197 13.53 14.98 -8.92
CA ILE A 197 13.00 14.65 -10.25
C ILE A 197 14.11 14.22 -11.22
N GLU A 198 15.30 14.80 -11.12
CA GLU A 198 16.42 14.48 -12.03
C GLU A 198 16.89 13.04 -11.76
N PHE A 199 17.02 12.70 -10.49
CA PHE A 199 17.31 11.33 -10.09
C PHE A 199 16.19 10.35 -10.54
N MET A 200 14.90 10.70 -10.33
CA MET A 200 13.77 9.86 -10.77
C MET A 200 13.83 9.59 -12.27
N LEU A 201 14.06 10.60 -13.10
CA LEU A 201 14.12 10.45 -14.56
C LEU A 201 15.32 9.59 -15.00
N SER A 202 16.48 9.73 -14.33
CA SER A 202 17.65 8.88 -14.56
C SER A 202 17.33 7.43 -14.23
N PHE A 203 16.79 7.18 -13.03
CA PHE A 203 16.37 5.86 -12.57
C PHE A 203 15.39 5.18 -13.55
N LEU A 204 14.34 5.89 -14.00
CA LEU A 204 13.36 5.34 -14.93
C LEU A 204 13.97 5.03 -16.31
N SER A 205 14.95 5.83 -16.76
CA SER A 205 15.66 5.58 -17.99
C SER A 205 16.53 4.31 -17.93
N ASP A 206 17.18 4.09 -16.79
CA ASP A 206 18.00 2.90 -16.54
C ASP A 206 17.15 1.65 -16.39
N CYS A 207 15.98 1.76 -15.74
CA CYS A 207 15.02 0.67 -15.61
C CYS A 207 14.47 0.17 -16.96
N SER A 208 14.41 1.01 -17.99
CA SER A 208 13.97 0.60 -19.31
C SER A 208 14.94 -0.33 -20.03
N ASN A 209 16.20 -0.36 -19.60
CA ASN A 209 17.31 -1.13 -20.21
C ASN A 209 17.54 -2.53 -19.60
N GLU A 210 16.52 -3.16 -19.00
CA GLU A 210 16.49 -4.52 -18.42
C GLU A 210 17.11 -4.67 -17.01
N GLN A 211 17.91 -3.76 -16.51
CA GLN A 211 18.56 -3.93 -15.20
C GLN A 211 17.59 -3.84 -14.01
N CYS A 212 16.48 -3.12 -14.13
CA CYS A 212 15.48 -3.03 -13.07
C CYS A 212 14.33 -4.05 -13.17
N ASN A 213 14.20 -4.76 -14.30
CA ASN A 213 13.07 -5.66 -14.53
C ASN A 213 13.14 -6.95 -13.69
N THR A 214 14.28 -7.27 -13.11
CA THR A 214 14.47 -8.47 -12.28
C THR A 214 14.59 -8.16 -10.80
N SER A 215 15.15 -7.01 -10.43
CA SER A 215 15.47 -6.64 -9.04
C SER A 215 14.37 -5.82 -8.39
N PHE A 216 13.60 -5.09 -9.19
CA PHE A 216 12.59 -4.17 -8.68
C PHE A 216 11.20 -4.49 -9.20
#